data_26456c4b8711d39b6ffa5a892789ad34
#
_entry.id   26456c4b8711d39b6ffa5a892789ad34
#
_cell.length_a   1.000
_cell.length_b   1.000
_cell.length_c   1.000
_cell.angle_alpha   90.00
_cell.angle_beta   90.00
_cell.angle_gamma   90.00
#
_symmetry.space_group_name_H-M   'P 1'
#
loop_
_entity.id
_entity.type
_entity.pdbx_description
1 polymer ?
#
loop_
_entity_poly.entity_id
_entity_poly.type
_entity_poly.pdbx_seq_one_letter_code
_entity_poly.pdbx_strand_id
1 'polypeptide(L)'
;MVLVILVVASYLVGSIPFAYLVGRATRDIDIRDYGSGSLGTSNVWQNVGRWASFPSAAFDVFVKGSLPAYLAGIVTDNSWGIVACGIAAVVGHNWSIYVRFSGGRGIAVAFGLLIVLAWQVAVASVSVTVIGWVIFRSSAVWVGI
;
A
#
# COMPACT_ATOMS: atom_id res chain seq x y z
N MET A 1 -17.54 1.07 -19.93
CA MET A 1 -17.00 -0.32 -19.88
C MET A 1 -15.54 -0.34 -19.47
N VAL A 2 -14.65 0.43 -20.11
CA VAL A 2 -13.20 0.44 -19.79
C VAL A 2 -12.91 0.80 -18.33
N LEU A 3 -13.54 1.82 -17.75
CA LEU A 3 -13.34 2.22 -16.35
C LEU A 3 -13.69 1.08 -15.37
N VAL A 4 -14.77 0.35 -15.62
CA VAL A 4 -15.16 -0.80 -14.76
C VAL A 4 -14.08 -1.87 -14.77
N ILE A 5 -13.51 -2.19 -15.94
CA ILE A 5 -12.41 -3.16 -16.07
C ILE A 5 -11.19 -2.68 -15.30
N LEU A 6 -10.84 -1.39 -15.43
CA LEU A 6 -9.70 -0.82 -14.71
C LEU A 6 -9.90 -0.85 -13.19
N VAL A 7 -11.09 -0.54 -12.69
CA VAL A 7 -11.42 -0.59 -11.25
C VAL A 7 -11.30 -2.01 -10.72
N VAL A 8 -11.84 -3.01 -11.43
CA VAL A 8 -11.74 -4.43 -11.04
C VAL A 8 -10.27 -4.89 -11.07
N ALA A 9 -9.53 -4.55 -12.13
CA ALA A 9 -8.11 -4.87 -12.24
C ALA A 9 -7.30 -4.22 -11.09
N SER A 10 -7.60 -2.97 -10.75
CA SER A 10 -6.95 -2.24 -9.65
C SER A 10 -7.21 -2.92 -8.30
N TYR A 11 -8.44 -3.38 -8.05
CA TYR A 11 -8.76 -4.17 -6.86
C TYR A 11 -7.96 -5.47 -6.82
N LEU A 12 -7.86 -6.20 -7.93
CA LEU A 12 -7.10 -7.45 -8.00
C LEU A 12 -5.60 -7.23 -7.78
N VAL A 13 -5.02 -6.20 -8.40
CA VAL A 13 -3.61 -5.81 -8.17
C VAL A 13 -3.39 -5.40 -6.71
N GLY A 14 -4.28 -4.58 -6.15
CA GLY A 14 -4.24 -4.18 -4.74
C GLY A 14 -4.31 -5.38 -3.80
N SER A 15 -5.09 -6.39 -4.17
CA SER A 15 -5.28 -7.62 -3.38
C SER A 15 -4.06 -8.53 -3.33
N ILE A 16 -3.03 -8.38 -4.18
CA ILE A 16 -1.84 -9.24 -4.16
C ILE A 16 -1.21 -9.21 -2.75
N PRO A 17 -1.17 -10.32 -2.00
CA PRO A 17 -0.73 -10.32 -0.61
C PRO A 17 0.80 -10.40 -0.52
N PHE A 18 1.51 -9.36 -0.97
CA PHE A 18 2.96 -9.40 -1.14
C PHE A 18 3.70 -9.64 0.19
N ALA A 19 3.25 -9.03 1.29
CA ALA A 19 3.79 -9.26 2.62
C ALA A 19 3.69 -10.74 3.06
N TYR A 20 2.57 -11.40 2.73
CA TYR A 20 2.39 -12.84 2.96
C TYR A 20 3.39 -13.67 2.14
N LEU A 21 3.53 -13.34 0.84
CA LEU A 21 4.47 -14.03 -0.05
C LEU A 21 5.92 -13.88 0.43
N VAL A 22 6.29 -12.68 0.89
CA VAL A 22 7.61 -12.41 1.46
C VAL A 22 7.84 -13.21 2.75
N GLY A 23 6.85 -13.26 3.66
CA GLY A 23 6.94 -14.06 4.89
C GLY A 23 7.14 -15.55 4.59
N ARG A 24 6.39 -16.08 3.63
CA ARG A 24 6.54 -17.48 3.17
C ARG A 24 7.89 -17.75 2.51
N ALA A 25 8.32 -16.85 1.61
CA ALA A 25 9.55 -17.06 0.84
C ALA A 25 10.82 -16.93 1.69
N THR A 26 10.81 -16.07 2.75
CA THR A 26 12.03 -15.76 3.49
C THR A 26 12.15 -16.50 4.82
N ARG A 27 11.03 -16.85 5.46
CA ARG A 27 11.01 -17.48 6.78
C ARG A 27 10.06 -18.66 6.90
N ASP A 28 9.39 -19.03 5.82
CA ASP A 28 8.35 -20.07 5.77
C ASP A 28 7.24 -19.90 6.83
N ILE A 29 6.89 -18.63 7.13
CA ILE A 29 5.84 -18.30 8.11
C ILE A 29 4.62 -17.70 7.43
N ASP A 30 3.44 -17.85 8.06
CA ASP A 30 2.28 -17.04 7.78
C ASP A 30 2.36 -15.78 8.64
N ILE A 31 2.65 -14.63 8.03
CA ILE A 31 2.82 -13.36 8.73
C ILE A 31 1.56 -12.92 9.51
N ARG A 32 0.38 -13.49 9.18
CA ARG A 32 -0.88 -13.20 9.88
C ARG A 32 -0.92 -13.80 11.28
N ASP A 33 -0.12 -14.82 11.55
CA ASP A 33 -0.02 -15.47 12.86
C ASP A 33 0.94 -14.73 13.78
N TYR A 34 1.57 -13.63 13.33
CA TYR A 34 2.60 -12.90 14.05
C TYR A 34 2.27 -11.41 14.22
N GLY A 35 2.69 -10.87 15.35
CA GLY A 35 2.60 -9.45 15.66
C GLY A 35 1.17 -8.91 15.57
N SER A 36 0.93 -7.95 14.70
CA SER A 36 -0.41 -7.35 14.51
C SER A 36 -1.36 -8.20 13.67
N GLY A 37 -0.92 -9.32 13.10
CA GLY A 37 -1.71 -10.12 12.15
C GLY A 37 -1.96 -9.45 10.79
N SER A 38 -1.44 -8.23 10.59
CA SER A 38 -1.66 -7.43 9.40
C SER A 38 -0.68 -7.79 8.29
N LEU A 39 -1.12 -7.69 7.03
CA LEU A 39 -0.27 -7.82 5.85
C LEU A 39 0.44 -6.49 5.47
N GLY A 40 0.64 -5.61 6.44
CA GLY A 40 1.34 -4.35 6.23
C GLY A 40 2.85 -4.44 6.42
N THR A 41 3.58 -3.50 5.81
CA THR A 41 5.05 -3.40 5.85
C THR A 41 5.61 -3.35 7.28
N SER A 42 4.91 -2.72 8.24
CA SER A 42 5.37 -2.66 9.64
C SER A 42 5.40 -4.03 10.31
N ASN A 43 4.43 -4.90 10.01
CA ASN A 43 4.42 -6.28 10.52
C ASN A 43 5.56 -7.11 9.91
N VAL A 44 5.84 -6.92 8.61
CA VAL A 44 7.00 -7.54 7.93
C VAL A 44 8.31 -7.07 8.58
N TRP A 45 8.45 -5.78 8.87
CA TRP A 45 9.62 -5.23 9.55
C TRP A 45 9.89 -5.89 10.89
N GLN A 46 8.86 -6.06 11.71
CA GLN A 46 8.98 -6.58 13.07
C GLN A 46 9.21 -8.09 13.11
N ASN A 47 8.55 -8.86 12.24
CA ASN A 47 8.47 -10.32 12.37
C ASN A 47 9.21 -11.08 11.27
N VAL A 48 9.46 -10.48 10.10
CA VAL A 48 10.22 -11.11 9.01
C VAL A 48 11.63 -10.53 8.92
N GLY A 49 11.76 -9.21 8.91
CA GLY A 49 13.03 -8.54 8.91
C GLY A 49 13.03 -7.23 8.13
N ARG A 50 13.99 -6.36 8.47
CA ARG A 50 14.13 -5.03 7.86
C ARG A 50 14.29 -5.10 6.33
N TRP A 51 15.15 -5.97 5.83
CA TRP A 51 15.42 -6.11 4.41
C TRP A 51 14.21 -6.63 3.62
N ALA A 52 13.35 -7.44 4.24
CA ALA A 52 12.11 -7.93 3.64
C ALA A 52 11.02 -6.85 3.57
N SER A 53 11.04 -5.89 4.49
CA SER A 53 10.04 -4.82 4.55
C SER A 53 10.20 -3.78 3.43
N PHE A 54 11.43 -3.48 2.98
CA PHE A 54 11.66 -2.53 1.90
C PHE A 54 10.98 -2.93 0.57
N PRO A 55 11.19 -4.15 0.03
CA PRO A 55 10.47 -4.57 -1.17
C PRO A 55 8.96 -4.63 -0.94
N SER A 56 8.49 -4.96 0.27
CA SER A 56 7.06 -4.94 0.60
C SER A 56 6.48 -3.52 0.54
N ALA A 57 7.18 -2.54 1.12
CA ALA A 57 6.79 -1.13 1.03
C ALA A 57 6.79 -0.62 -0.41
N ALA A 58 7.86 -0.89 -1.15
CA ALA A 58 7.99 -0.49 -2.54
C ALA A 58 6.87 -1.09 -3.42
N PHE A 59 6.55 -2.37 -3.23
CA PHE A 59 5.46 -3.02 -3.93
C PHE A 59 4.11 -2.38 -3.61
N ASP A 60 3.83 -2.10 -2.34
CA ASP A 60 2.57 -1.48 -1.92
C ASP A 60 2.44 -0.06 -2.47
N VAL A 61 3.52 0.76 -2.42
CA VAL A 61 3.49 2.14 -2.94
C VAL A 61 3.39 2.15 -4.47
N PHE A 62 4.34 1.51 -5.15
CA PHE A 62 4.50 1.69 -6.60
C PHE A 62 3.61 0.76 -7.41
N VAL A 63 3.53 -0.53 -7.05
CA VAL A 63 2.78 -1.50 -7.87
C VAL A 63 1.28 -1.48 -7.54
N LYS A 64 0.91 -1.41 -6.25
CA LYS A 64 -0.51 -1.38 -5.88
C LYS A 64 -1.09 0.04 -5.90
N GLY A 65 -0.36 1.03 -5.37
CA GLY A 65 -0.87 2.39 -5.23
C GLY A 65 -0.72 3.23 -6.49
N SER A 66 0.53 3.38 -6.98
CA SER A 66 0.80 4.30 -8.08
C SER A 66 0.42 3.74 -9.45
N LEU A 67 0.77 2.48 -9.75
CA LEU A 67 0.59 1.93 -11.10
C LEU A 67 -0.88 1.90 -11.56
N PRO A 68 -1.86 1.37 -10.79
CA PRO A 68 -3.26 1.39 -11.21
C PRO A 68 -3.82 2.79 -11.40
N ALA A 69 -3.48 3.72 -10.50
CA ALA A 69 -3.88 5.12 -10.60
C ALA A 69 -3.30 5.81 -11.85
N TYR A 70 -2.02 5.60 -12.12
CA TYR A 70 -1.33 6.15 -13.28
C TYR A 70 -1.91 5.62 -14.60
N LEU A 71 -2.12 4.31 -14.70
CA LEU A 71 -2.74 3.70 -15.89
C LEU A 71 -4.17 4.19 -16.10
N ALA A 72 -4.95 4.36 -15.04
CA ALA A 72 -6.28 4.93 -15.12
C ALA A 72 -6.25 6.37 -15.67
N GLY A 73 -5.27 7.18 -15.27
CA GLY A 73 -5.08 8.54 -15.79
C GLY A 73 -4.83 8.57 -17.29
N ILE A 74 -3.93 7.69 -17.78
CA ILE A 74 -3.61 7.59 -19.21
C ILE A 74 -4.82 7.12 -20.04
N VAL A 75 -5.54 6.10 -19.54
CA VAL A 75 -6.61 5.44 -20.31
C VAL A 75 -7.91 6.25 -20.31
N THR A 76 -8.22 6.91 -19.19
CA THR A 76 -9.53 7.59 -19.03
C THR A 76 -9.46 9.09 -19.24
N ASP A 77 -8.26 9.68 -19.20
CA ASP A 77 -8.01 11.14 -19.21
C ASP A 77 -8.94 11.89 -18.22
N ASN A 78 -9.20 11.25 -17.08
CA ASN A 78 -10.18 11.72 -16.10
C ASN A 78 -9.70 11.46 -14.67
N SER A 79 -9.64 12.53 -13.86
CA SER A 79 -9.22 12.46 -12.45
C SER A 79 -10.10 11.52 -11.61
N TRP A 80 -11.39 11.42 -11.91
CA TRP A 80 -12.28 10.47 -11.21
C TRP A 80 -11.91 9.00 -11.47
N GLY A 81 -11.40 8.71 -12.69
CA GLY A 81 -10.87 7.37 -13.02
C GLY A 81 -9.64 7.02 -12.17
N ILE A 82 -8.72 8.00 -12.00
CA ILE A 82 -7.54 7.86 -11.14
C ILE A 82 -7.97 7.54 -9.70
N VAL A 83 -8.89 8.35 -9.15
CA VAL A 83 -9.38 8.20 -7.77
C VAL A 83 -10.08 6.85 -7.58
N ALA A 84 -10.98 6.47 -8.49
CA ALA A 84 -11.72 5.21 -8.41
C ALA A 84 -10.79 3.99 -8.42
N CYS A 85 -9.81 3.96 -9.33
CA CYS A 85 -8.84 2.87 -9.42
C CYS A 85 -7.91 2.83 -8.20
N GLY A 86 -7.46 3.99 -7.71
CA GLY A 86 -6.64 4.07 -6.51
C GLY A 86 -7.38 3.60 -5.26
N ILE A 87 -8.64 4.02 -5.07
CA ILE A 87 -9.49 3.53 -3.97
C ILE A 87 -9.70 2.03 -4.09
N ALA A 88 -9.99 1.51 -5.29
CA ALA A 88 -10.15 0.07 -5.51
C ALA A 88 -8.89 -0.72 -5.12
N ALA A 89 -7.70 -0.19 -5.43
CA ALA A 89 -6.43 -0.80 -5.02
C ALA A 89 -6.24 -0.78 -3.50
N VAL A 90 -6.60 0.32 -2.81
CA VAL A 90 -6.58 0.40 -1.34
C VAL A 90 -7.55 -0.61 -0.72
N VAL A 91 -8.77 -0.70 -1.26
CA VAL A 91 -9.78 -1.69 -0.82
C VAL A 91 -9.25 -3.11 -1.01
N GLY A 92 -8.63 -3.40 -2.17
CA GLY A 92 -8.00 -4.69 -2.44
C GLY A 92 -6.88 -5.03 -1.45
N HIS A 93 -6.05 -4.05 -1.08
CA HIS A 93 -5.00 -4.24 -0.09
C HIS A 93 -5.56 -4.51 1.32
N ASN A 94 -6.63 -3.81 1.72
CA ASN A 94 -7.23 -3.97 3.05
C ASN A 94 -8.06 -5.25 3.16
N TRP A 95 -8.73 -5.64 2.07
CA TRP A 95 -9.60 -6.81 2.00
C TRP A 95 -9.23 -7.66 0.78
N SER A 96 -8.09 -8.33 0.86
CA SER A 96 -7.55 -9.13 -0.24
C SER A 96 -8.37 -10.41 -0.46
N ILE A 97 -8.89 -10.56 -1.69
CA ILE A 97 -9.61 -11.77 -2.10
C ILE A 97 -8.73 -13.03 -2.04
N TYR A 98 -7.42 -12.90 -2.22
CA TYR A 98 -6.50 -14.04 -2.28
C TYR A 98 -6.20 -14.66 -0.91
N VAL A 99 -6.44 -13.93 0.20
CA VAL A 99 -6.12 -14.37 1.56
C VAL A 99 -7.31 -14.23 2.50
N ARG A 100 -8.51 -14.59 2.00
CA ARG A 100 -9.78 -14.61 2.75
C ARG A 100 -10.13 -13.23 3.34
N PHE A 101 -9.98 -12.19 2.54
CA PHE A 101 -10.25 -10.81 2.90
C PHE A 101 -9.43 -10.28 4.09
N SER A 102 -8.32 -10.93 4.40
CA SER A 102 -7.30 -10.39 5.29
C SER A 102 -6.43 -9.40 4.54
N GLY A 103 -5.89 -8.38 5.21
CA GLY A 103 -5.09 -7.37 4.52
C GLY A 103 -4.26 -6.51 5.45
N GLY A 104 -3.76 -5.41 4.89
CA GLY A 104 -3.05 -4.37 5.62
C GLY A 104 -3.94 -3.18 5.96
N ARG A 105 -3.31 -2.07 6.36
CA ARG A 105 -3.99 -0.79 6.66
C ARG A 105 -4.13 0.15 5.45
N GLY A 106 -3.52 -0.18 4.33
CA GLY A 106 -3.60 0.59 3.09
C GLY A 106 -2.80 1.89 3.04
N ILE A 107 -2.07 2.26 4.09
CA ILE A 107 -1.34 3.55 4.17
C ILE A 107 -0.32 3.69 3.03
N ALA A 108 0.49 2.66 2.79
CA ALA A 108 1.49 2.67 1.72
C ALA A 108 0.84 2.73 0.33
N VAL A 109 -0.26 2.01 0.13
CA VAL A 109 -1.02 2.03 -1.14
C VAL A 109 -1.68 3.39 -1.37
N ALA A 110 -2.31 3.96 -0.32
CA ALA A 110 -2.89 5.31 -0.38
C ALA A 110 -1.82 6.38 -0.65
N PHE A 111 -0.63 6.23 -0.09
CA PHE A 111 0.50 7.11 -0.39
C PHE A 111 0.93 6.99 -1.86
N GLY A 112 0.94 5.79 -2.44
CA GLY A 112 1.19 5.57 -3.86
C GLY A 112 0.15 6.26 -4.76
N LEU A 113 -1.13 6.21 -4.40
CA LEU A 113 -2.19 6.98 -5.08
C LEU A 113 -1.93 8.48 -4.98
N LEU A 114 -1.53 8.98 -3.80
CA LEU A 114 -1.25 10.40 -3.57
C LEU A 114 -0.09 10.90 -4.45
N ILE A 115 0.94 10.08 -4.69
CA ILE A 115 2.04 10.43 -5.60
C ILE A 115 1.51 10.78 -7.01
N VAL A 116 0.51 10.03 -7.49
CA VAL A 116 -0.07 10.24 -8.84
C VAL A 116 -1.02 11.43 -8.85
N LEU A 117 -1.85 11.58 -7.82
CA LEU A 117 -2.86 12.66 -7.75
C LEU A 117 -2.24 14.02 -7.46
N ALA A 118 -1.30 14.08 -6.52
CA ALA A 118 -0.75 15.32 -5.98
C ALA A 118 0.64 15.08 -5.39
N TRP A 119 1.65 14.88 -6.23
CA TRP A 119 3.01 14.60 -5.80
C TRP A 119 3.57 15.64 -4.82
N GLN A 120 3.15 16.92 -4.96
CA GLN A 120 3.56 17.99 -4.04
C GLN A 120 3.06 17.71 -2.61
N VAL A 121 1.82 17.21 -2.48
CA VAL A 121 1.25 16.83 -1.18
C VAL A 121 1.95 15.58 -0.63
N ALA A 122 2.30 14.63 -1.49
CA ALA A 122 3.08 13.46 -1.09
C ALA A 122 4.45 13.87 -0.52
N VAL A 123 5.18 14.76 -1.19
CA VAL A 123 6.46 15.29 -0.71
C VAL A 123 6.28 16.05 0.61
N ALA A 124 5.27 16.91 0.72
CA ALA A 124 4.97 17.64 1.96
C ALA A 124 4.67 16.68 3.12
N SER A 125 3.89 15.62 2.88
CA SER A 125 3.56 14.60 3.89
C SER A 125 4.80 13.86 4.39
N VAL A 126 5.72 13.48 3.50
CA VAL A 126 7.00 12.88 3.89
C VAL A 126 7.83 13.87 4.71
N SER A 127 7.92 15.12 4.24
CA SER A 127 8.70 16.16 4.94
C SER A 127 8.20 16.39 6.36
N VAL A 128 6.88 16.53 6.54
CA VAL A 128 6.26 16.69 7.87
C VAL A 128 6.53 15.46 8.74
N THR A 129 6.41 14.25 8.17
CA THR A 129 6.67 13.00 8.90
C THR A 129 8.13 12.92 9.36
N VAL A 130 9.08 13.24 8.48
CA VAL A 130 10.52 13.21 8.81
C VAL A 130 10.85 14.28 9.85
N ILE A 131 10.39 15.52 9.68
CA ILE A 131 10.60 16.61 10.64
C ILE A 131 10.00 16.24 12.00
N GLY A 132 8.76 15.75 12.01
CA GLY A 132 8.11 15.30 13.23
C GLY A 132 8.88 14.18 13.93
N TRP A 133 9.39 13.20 13.16
CA TRP A 133 10.21 12.13 13.72
C TRP A 133 11.53 12.65 14.32
N VAL A 134 12.19 13.60 13.66
CA VAL A 134 13.44 14.21 14.17
C VAL A 134 13.19 14.95 15.47
N ILE A 135 12.09 15.73 15.54
CA ILE A 135 11.77 16.57 16.73
C ILE A 135 11.31 15.69 17.90
N PHE A 136 10.36 14.79 17.67
CA PHE A 136 9.69 14.04 18.73
C PHE A 136 10.27 12.65 18.97
N ARG A 137 11.17 12.18 18.10
CA ARG A 137 11.75 10.82 18.10
C ARG A 137 10.70 9.70 18.20
N SER A 138 9.49 9.96 17.73
CA SER A 138 8.37 9.02 17.74
C SER A 138 7.63 9.07 16.42
N SER A 139 7.58 7.95 15.72
CA SER A 139 6.77 7.80 14.50
C SER A 139 5.29 7.58 14.80
N ALA A 140 4.96 7.04 15.98
CA ALA A 140 3.59 6.69 16.35
C ALA A 140 2.63 7.91 16.36
N VAL A 141 3.12 9.08 16.75
CA VAL A 141 2.32 10.30 16.80
C VAL A 141 1.97 10.82 15.40
N TRP A 142 2.81 10.54 14.39
CA TRP A 142 2.69 11.11 13.05
C TRP A 142 2.10 10.18 12.01
N VAL A 143 2.15 8.88 12.25
CA VAL A 143 1.67 7.85 11.31
C VAL A 143 0.41 7.16 11.83
N GLY A 144 -0.05 7.49 13.05
CA GLY A 144 -1.28 6.92 13.63
C GLY A 144 -1.18 5.43 13.94
N ILE A 145 0.00 4.97 14.35
CA ILE A 145 0.26 3.57 14.71
C ILE A 145 0.20 3.40 16.23
#